data_12be7bb31af0507b5a98a1e9af37c38a
#
_entry.id   12be7bb31af0507b5a98a1e9af37c38a
#
_cell.length_a   1.000
_cell.length_b   1.000
_cell.length_c   1.000
_cell.angle_alpha   90.00
_cell.angle_beta   90.00
_cell.angle_gamma   90.00
#
_symmetry.space_group_name_H-M   'P 1'
#
loop_
_entity.id
_entity.type
_entity.pdbx_description
1 polymer ?
#
loop_
_entity_poly.entity_id
_entity_poly.type
_entity_poly.pdbx_seq_one_letter_code
_entity_poly.pdbx_strand_id
1 'polypeptide(L)'
;MPRLLIILLVLNFYNPAFSSVKQKIISQMKITNILSFNFTQTVKDKNENGSCIVKYPKKIFCEYIGVNKKIIVSNGKSLVIKIKNSGNYYIYPLKKTPLELLLDKEYLISKINTLEPKDTDNQFLTFTIFENNNEFTIFFDKKNFNLVGWQTKDIYQNLSITFISSIKVNEKIDDRIFRLPTNN
;
A
#
# COMPACT_ATOMS: atom_id res chain seq x y z
N MET A 1 -14.67 36.54 53.73
CA MET A 1 -15.07 36.31 52.31
C MET A 1 -14.11 35.30 51.72
N PRO A 2 -14.45 34.00 51.50
CA PRO A 2 -13.57 33.06 50.88
C PRO A 2 -13.64 33.19 49.35
N ARG A 3 -12.48 33.39 48.71
CA ARG A 3 -12.34 33.34 47.25
C ARG A 3 -12.41 31.91 46.76
N LEU A 4 -13.50 31.58 46.07
CA LEU A 4 -13.70 30.32 45.40
C LEU A 4 -12.80 30.24 44.15
N LEU A 5 -11.75 29.43 44.20
CA LEU A 5 -10.84 29.19 43.09
C LEU A 5 -11.47 28.11 42.20
N ILE A 6 -12.09 28.52 41.07
CA ILE A 6 -12.64 27.62 40.07
C ILE A 6 -11.45 27.11 39.26
N ILE A 7 -11.01 25.87 39.53
CA ILE A 7 -10.05 25.14 38.72
C ILE A 7 -10.81 24.63 37.50
N LEU A 8 -10.58 25.27 36.35
CA LEU A 8 -11.11 24.82 35.06
C LEU A 8 -10.32 23.57 34.62
N LEU A 9 -10.88 22.40 34.89
CA LEU A 9 -10.32 21.12 34.43
C LEU A 9 -10.56 21.01 32.93
N VAL A 10 -9.54 21.35 32.11
CA VAL A 10 -9.56 21.12 30.67
C VAL A 10 -9.40 19.62 30.45
N LEU A 11 -10.50 18.90 30.30
CA LEU A 11 -10.55 17.51 29.88
C LEU A 11 -10.14 17.45 28.42
N ASN A 12 -8.87 17.11 28.17
CA ASN A 12 -8.41 16.70 26.85
C ASN A 12 -9.14 15.39 26.49
N PHE A 13 -10.18 15.48 25.69
CA PHE A 13 -10.85 14.34 25.08
C PHE A 13 -9.91 13.74 24.01
N TYR A 14 -8.95 12.95 24.43
CA TYR A 14 -8.29 12.01 23.53
C TYR A 14 -9.36 11.05 23.01
N ASN A 15 -9.59 11.01 21.70
CA ASN A 15 -10.49 10.04 21.07
C ASN A 15 -9.84 8.64 21.15
N PRO A 16 -10.14 7.80 22.15
CA PRO A 16 -9.49 6.50 22.34
C PRO A 16 -9.85 5.50 21.22
N ALA A 17 -10.95 5.73 20.51
CA ALA A 17 -11.41 4.85 19.44
C ALA A 17 -10.44 4.78 18.25
N PHE A 18 -9.93 5.91 17.78
CA PHE A 18 -8.96 5.92 16.66
C PHE A 18 -7.59 5.38 17.04
N SER A 19 -7.16 5.59 18.29
CA SER A 19 -5.92 4.97 18.79
C SER A 19 -6.01 3.45 18.74
N SER A 20 -7.13 2.86 19.17
CA SER A 20 -7.36 1.41 19.12
C SER A 20 -7.37 0.86 17.69
N VAL A 21 -7.97 1.57 16.73
CA VAL A 21 -8.03 1.17 15.32
C VAL A 21 -6.65 1.22 14.66
N LYS A 22 -5.88 2.29 14.85
CA LYS A 22 -4.49 2.38 14.34
C LYS A 22 -3.64 1.22 14.86
N GLN A 23 -3.76 0.88 16.15
CA GLN A 23 -3.00 -0.22 16.74
C GLN A 23 -3.36 -1.58 16.11
N LYS A 24 -4.63 -1.81 15.78
CA LYS A 24 -5.06 -3.05 15.09
C LYS A 24 -4.46 -3.14 13.70
N ILE A 25 -4.51 -2.06 12.90
CA ILE A 25 -3.88 -1.98 11.58
C ILE A 25 -2.37 -2.24 11.68
N ILE A 26 -1.68 -1.56 12.58
CA ILE A 26 -0.23 -1.70 12.79
C ILE A 26 0.12 -3.13 13.19
N SER A 27 -0.65 -3.74 14.11
CA SER A 27 -0.43 -5.11 14.55
C SER A 27 -0.60 -6.10 13.39
N GLN A 28 -1.62 -5.92 12.56
CA GLN A 28 -1.84 -6.74 11.37
C GLN A 28 -0.69 -6.58 10.35
N MET A 29 -0.23 -5.36 10.11
CA MET A 29 0.90 -5.11 9.24
C MET A 29 2.20 -5.75 9.77
N LYS A 30 2.46 -5.66 11.07
CA LYS A 30 3.68 -6.24 11.69
C LYS A 30 3.81 -7.74 11.45
N ILE A 31 2.73 -8.49 11.59
CA ILE A 31 2.75 -9.94 11.40
C ILE A 31 2.75 -10.36 9.92
N THR A 32 2.43 -9.45 8.99
CA THR A 32 2.39 -9.72 7.55
C THR A 32 3.78 -9.61 6.95
N ASN A 33 4.39 -10.74 6.56
CA ASN A 33 5.67 -10.79 5.86
C ASN A 33 5.52 -11.06 4.37
N ILE A 34 4.49 -11.83 4.01
CA ILE A 34 4.15 -12.16 2.62
C ILE A 34 2.68 -11.86 2.43
N LEU A 35 2.34 -11.20 1.33
CA LEU A 35 0.97 -10.85 0.96
C LEU A 35 0.74 -11.25 -0.49
N SER A 36 -0.16 -12.21 -0.74
CA SER A 36 -0.60 -12.61 -2.08
C SER A 36 -2.02 -12.13 -2.30
N PHE A 37 -2.32 -11.57 -3.46
CA PHE A 37 -3.64 -11.02 -3.75
C PHE A 37 -3.91 -10.91 -5.25
N ASN A 38 -5.18 -10.86 -5.61
CA ASN A 38 -5.65 -10.39 -6.91
C ASN A 38 -5.88 -8.88 -6.84
N PHE A 39 -5.74 -8.19 -7.96
CA PHE A 39 -5.99 -6.75 -7.99
C PHE A 39 -6.80 -6.33 -9.23
N THR A 40 -7.51 -5.21 -9.07
CA THR A 40 -8.05 -4.40 -10.15
C THR A 40 -7.45 -3.01 -10.01
N GLN A 41 -6.74 -2.56 -11.04
CA GLN A 41 -6.13 -1.25 -11.12
C GLN A 41 -6.84 -0.41 -12.17
N THR A 42 -7.29 0.77 -11.77
CA THR A 42 -7.91 1.77 -12.67
C THR A 42 -6.94 2.93 -12.87
N VAL A 43 -6.60 3.22 -14.13
CA VAL A 43 -5.82 4.39 -14.52
C VAL A 43 -6.59 5.11 -15.61
N LYS A 44 -6.99 6.36 -15.38
CA LYS A 44 -8.02 7.02 -16.21
C LYS A 44 -9.25 6.12 -16.26
N ASP A 45 -9.75 5.81 -17.44
CA ASP A 45 -10.94 4.98 -17.65
C ASP A 45 -10.59 3.52 -18.01
N LYS A 46 -9.33 3.10 -17.81
CA LYS A 46 -8.87 1.75 -18.16
C LYS A 46 -8.65 0.92 -16.90
N ASN A 47 -9.24 -0.27 -16.91
CA ASN A 47 -9.05 -1.27 -15.87
C ASN A 47 -8.05 -2.33 -16.34
N GLU A 48 -7.08 -2.62 -15.48
CA GLU A 48 -6.16 -3.75 -15.60
C GLU A 48 -6.36 -4.66 -14.38
N ASN A 49 -6.37 -5.96 -14.62
CA ASN A 49 -6.48 -6.97 -13.57
C ASN A 49 -5.23 -7.82 -13.52
N GLY A 50 -4.98 -8.43 -12.39
CA GLY A 50 -3.85 -9.33 -12.24
C GLY A 50 -3.75 -9.92 -10.84
N SER A 51 -2.61 -10.52 -10.56
CA SER A 51 -2.24 -11.02 -9.24
C SER A 51 -0.86 -10.53 -8.86
N CYS A 52 -0.64 -10.32 -7.57
CA CYS A 52 0.63 -9.93 -7.02
C CYS A 52 1.01 -10.79 -5.81
N ILE A 53 2.30 -10.95 -5.63
CA ILE A 53 2.92 -11.46 -4.40
C ILE A 53 3.91 -10.41 -3.93
N VAL A 54 3.68 -9.88 -2.73
CA VAL A 54 4.61 -8.99 -2.02
C VAL A 54 5.31 -9.78 -0.94
N LYS A 55 6.62 -9.65 -0.86
CA LYS A 55 7.43 -10.11 0.28
C LYS A 55 8.20 -8.94 0.86
N TYR A 56 7.83 -8.57 2.07
CA TYR A 56 8.50 -7.51 2.79
C TYR A 56 9.91 -7.92 3.25
N PRO A 57 10.88 -6.97 3.23
CA PRO A 57 10.78 -5.66 2.62
C PRO A 57 11.03 -5.66 1.10
N LYS A 58 10.35 -4.79 0.39
CA LYS A 58 10.68 -4.26 -0.95
C LYS A 58 10.67 -5.23 -2.13
N LYS A 59 10.20 -6.48 -1.96
CA LYS A 59 10.06 -7.43 -3.07
C LYS A 59 8.61 -7.51 -3.52
N ILE A 60 8.39 -7.53 -4.83
CA ILE A 60 7.08 -7.75 -5.44
C ILE A 60 7.22 -8.50 -6.75
N PHE A 61 6.24 -9.34 -7.03
CA PHE A 61 6.02 -9.98 -8.32
C PHE A 61 4.55 -9.82 -8.67
N CYS A 62 4.25 -9.20 -9.83
CA CYS A 62 2.89 -9.06 -10.33
C CYS A 62 2.80 -9.57 -11.77
N GLU A 63 1.73 -10.30 -12.07
CA GLU A 63 1.32 -10.64 -13.42
C GLU A 63 0.00 -9.98 -13.74
N TYR A 64 -0.05 -9.23 -14.85
CA TYR A 64 -1.24 -8.60 -15.37
C TYR A 64 -1.93 -9.53 -16.37
N ILE A 65 -3.24 -9.67 -16.21
CA ILE A 65 -4.10 -10.43 -17.13
C ILE A 65 -4.48 -9.50 -18.27
N GLY A 66 -4.35 -9.96 -19.51
CA GLY A 66 -4.75 -9.20 -20.69
C GLY A 66 -3.80 -9.38 -21.86
N VAL A 67 -4.07 -8.63 -22.93
CA VAL A 67 -3.38 -8.76 -24.24
C VAL A 67 -1.86 -8.56 -24.09
N ASN A 68 -1.45 -7.61 -23.27
CA ASN A 68 -0.02 -7.23 -23.15
C ASN A 68 0.82 -8.17 -22.28
N LYS A 69 0.19 -9.04 -21.48
CA LYS A 69 0.90 -9.95 -20.55
C LYS A 69 2.06 -9.26 -19.81
N LYS A 70 1.76 -8.14 -19.18
CA LYS A 70 2.72 -7.33 -18.43
C LYS A 70 3.09 -8.03 -17.12
N ILE A 71 4.39 -8.04 -16.78
CA ILE A 71 4.87 -8.44 -15.46
C ILE A 71 5.64 -7.29 -14.83
N ILE A 72 5.53 -7.19 -13.51
CA ILE A 72 6.29 -6.24 -12.69
C ILE A 72 7.03 -7.04 -11.62
N VAL A 73 8.34 -6.85 -11.54
CA VAL A 73 9.17 -7.57 -10.56
C VAL A 73 10.09 -6.58 -9.85
N SER A 74 10.14 -6.65 -8.52
CA SER A 74 11.19 -6.00 -7.74
C SER A 74 11.96 -7.02 -6.90
N ASN A 75 13.29 -6.88 -6.91
CA ASN A 75 14.20 -7.63 -6.05
C ASN A 75 14.59 -6.89 -4.76
N GLY A 76 13.96 -5.72 -4.52
CA GLY A 76 14.26 -4.82 -3.40
C GLY A 76 15.18 -3.65 -3.74
N LYS A 77 15.86 -3.68 -4.89
CA LYS A 77 16.74 -2.59 -5.37
C LYS A 77 16.24 -1.98 -6.67
N SER A 78 15.88 -2.83 -7.61
CA SER A 78 15.40 -2.46 -8.94
C SER A 78 13.99 -2.97 -9.16
N LEU A 79 13.23 -2.22 -9.93
CA LEU A 79 11.92 -2.57 -10.45
C LEU A 79 12.03 -2.79 -11.95
N VAL A 80 11.56 -3.93 -12.43
CA VAL A 80 11.47 -4.25 -13.86
C VAL A 80 10.01 -4.34 -14.26
N ILE A 81 9.68 -3.70 -15.38
CA ILE A 81 8.40 -3.87 -16.08
C ILE A 81 8.73 -4.52 -17.42
N LYS A 82 8.20 -5.73 -17.65
CA LYS A 82 8.36 -6.46 -18.93
C LYS A 82 7.00 -6.71 -19.53
N ILE A 83 6.85 -6.37 -20.82
CA ILE A 83 5.65 -6.63 -21.60
C ILE A 83 5.97 -7.81 -22.53
N LYS A 84 5.46 -9.01 -22.19
CA LYS A 84 5.84 -10.27 -22.85
C LYS A 84 5.58 -10.25 -24.35
N ASN A 85 4.46 -9.67 -24.79
CA ASN A 85 4.06 -9.69 -26.20
C ASN A 85 4.84 -8.74 -27.10
N SER A 86 5.28 -7.58 -26.59
CA SER A 86 6.07 -6.59 -27.37
C SER A 86 7.56 -6.70 -27.12
N GLY A 87 8.00 -7.51 -26.16
CA GLY A 87 9.37 -7.58 -25.72
C GLY A 87 9.89 -6.35 -24.96
N ASN A 88 9.04 -5.34 -24.76
CA ASN A 88 9.44 -4.12 -24.05
C ASN A 88 9.89 -4.43 -22.62
N TYR A 89 11.05 -3.88 -22.27
CA TYR A 89 11.71 -4.08 -20.99
C TYR A 89 12.16 -2.74 -20.42
N TYR A 90 11.68 -2.42 -19.23
CA TYR A 90 12.02 -1.18 -18.52
C TYR A 90 12.56 -1.51 -17.14
N ILE A 91 13.68 -0.89 -16.78
CA ILE A 91 14.28 -1.04 -15.44
C ILE A 91 14.39 0.31 -14.76
N TYR A 92 13.98 0.37 -13.50
CA TYR A 92 13.99 1.57 -12.67
C TYR A 92 14.64 1.27 -11.32
N PRO A 93 15.41 2.18 -10.72
CA PRO A 93 15.71 2.10 -9.30
C PRO A 93 14.40 2.12 -8.51
N LEU A 94 14.16 1.12 -7.65
CA LEU A 94 12.90 1.03 -6.89
C LEU A 94 12.61 2.31 -6.11
N LYS A 95 13.64 2.89 -5.48
CA LYS A 95 13.56 4.15 -4.71
C LYS A 95 13.07 5.38 -5.47
N LYS A 96 13.01 5.31 -6.82
CA LYS A 96 12.48 6.36 -7.67
C LYS A 96 11.05 6.08 -8.13
N THR A 97 10.42 5.05 -7.60
CA THR A 97 9.04 4.66 -7.96
C THR A 97 8.10 4.80 -6.78
N PRO A 98 6.82 5.13 -6.98
CA PRO A 98 5.84 5.18 -5.91
C PRO A 98 5.65 3.83 -5.19
N LEU A 99 5.98 2.71 -5.85
CA LEU A 99 5.91 1.37 -5.26
C LEU A 99 6.85 1.18 -4.07
N GLU A 100 7.94 1.94 -3.97
CA GLU A 100 8.82 1.84 -2.81
C GLU A 100 8.07 2.10 -1.52
N LEU A 101 7.20 3.12 -1.49
CA LEU A 101 6.43 3.47 -0.29
C LEU A 101 5.54 2.31 0.17
N LEU A 102 4.84 1.66 -0.79
CA LEU A 102 3.98 0.51 -0.50
C LEU A 102 4.78 -0.70 0.00
N LEU A 103 5.99 -0.90 -0.53
CA LEU A 103 6.82 -2.07 -0.25
C LEU A 103 7.74 -1.88 0.98
N ASP A 104 7.78 -0.70 1.56
CA ASP A 104 8.48 -0.41 2.81
C ASP A 104 7.52 -0.45 4.00
N LYS A 105 7.33 -1.65 4.55
CA LYS A 105 6.39 -1.87 5.66
C LYS A 105 6.69 -1.01 6.88
N GLU A 106 7.95 -0.88 7.27
CA GLU A 106 8.35 -0.12 8.46
C GLU A 106 8.08 1.38 8.26
N TYR A 107 8.34 1.90 7.06
CA TYR A 107 7.98 3.25 6.70
C TYR A 107 6.46 3.48 6.78
N LEU A 108 5.65 2.58 6.21
CA LEU A 108 4.19 2.68 6.28
C LEU A 108 3.68 2.67 7.73
N ILE A 109 4.19 1.75 8.55
CA ILE A 109 3.83 1.67 9.98
C ILE A 109 4.18 2.98 10.69
N SER A 110 5.36 3.55 10.43
CA SER A 110 5.77 4.82 11.03
C SER A 110 4.83 5.96 10.66
N LYS A 111 4.40 6.05 9.39
CA LYS A 111 3.47 7.07 8.91
C LYS A 111 2.06 6.88 9.48
N ILE A 112 1.52 5.67 9.45
CA ILE A 112 0.21 5.35 10.03
C ILE A 112 0.15 5.70 11.53
N ASN A 113 1.25 5.51 12.25
CA ASN A 113 1.31 5.84 13.66
C ASN A 113 1.16 7.35 13.94
N THR A 114 1.62 8.20 13.03
CA THR A 114 1.60 9.67 13.18
C THR A 114 0.39 10.35 12.52
N LEU A 115 -0.26 9.68 11.56
CA LEU A 115 -1.40 10.22 10.83
C LEU A 115 -2.72 9.86 11.50
N GLU A 116 -3.73 10.71 11.29
CA GLU A 116 -5.11 10.37 11.65
C GLU A 116 -5.83 9.76 10.44
N PRO A 117 -6.55 8.65 10.63
CA PRO A 117 -7.32 8.04 9.56
C PRO A 117 -8.52 8.91 9.19
N LYS A 118 -8.84 8.96 7.90
CA LYS A 118 -10.13 9.48 7.44
C LYS A 118 -11.09 8.32 7.22
N ASP A 119 -12.32 8.50 7.67
CA ASP A 119 -13.42 7.59 7.37
C ASP A 119 -13.97 7.90 5.97
N THR A 120 -13.90 6.93 5.08
CA THR A 120 -14.36 7.08 3.70
C THR A 120 -15.50 6.09 3.44
N ASP A 121 -16.65 6.63 3.07
CA ASP A 121 -17.85 5.87 2.66
C ASP A 121 -18.32 4.78 3.64
N ASN A 122 -18.04 4.94 4.93
CA ASN A 122 -18.33 3.95 5.97
C ASN A 122 -17.73 2.55 5.75
N GLN A 123 -16.90 2.36 4.70
CA GLN A 123 -16.29 1.07 4.36
C GLN A 123 -14.80 1.04 4.64
N PHE A 124 -14.11 2.16 4.41
CA PHE A 124 -12.66 2.23 4.47
C PHE A 124 -12.17 3.23 5.49
N LEU A 125 -11.01 2.92 6.06
CA LEU A 125 -10.14 3.87 6.76
C LEU A 125 -8.99 4.20 5.83
N THR A 126 -8.76 5.47 5.59
CA THR A 126 -7.74 5.92 4.65
C THR A 126 -6.66 6.73 5.36
N PHE A 127 -5.42 6.51 4.97
CA PHE A 127 -4.27 7.31 5.39
C PHE A 127 -3.61 7.91 4.15
N THR A 128 -3.50 9.22 4.12
CA THR A 128 -2.84 9.93 3.01
C THR A 128 -1.46 10.38 3.44
N ILE A 129 -0.46 9.94 2.71
CA ILE A 129 0.95 10.23 2.90
C ILE A 129 1.40 11.17 1.80
N PHE A 130 2.01 12.29 2.16
CA PHE A 130 2.66 13.20 1.23
C PHE A 130 4.18 13.02 1.34
N GLU A 131 4.83 12.64 0.24
CA GLU A 131 6.27 12.41 0.21
C GLU A 131 6.83 12.81 -1.17
N ASN A 132 7.87 13.67 -1.18
CA ASN A 132 8.55 14.09 -2.43
C ASN A 132 7.61 14.57 -3.54
N ASN A 133 6.62 15.42 -3.20
CA ASN A 133 5.56 15.92 -4.07
C ASN A 133 4.61 14.84 -4.63
N ASN A 134 4.65 13.63 -4.09
CA ASN A 134 3.70 12.58 -4.40
C ASN A 134 2.69 12.43 -3.28
N GLU A 135 1.45 12.19 -3.67
CA GLU A 135 0.37 11.80 -2.77
C GLU A 135 0.13 10.30 -2.90
N PHE A 136 0.13 9.62 -1.75
CA PHE A 136 -0.11 8.19 -1.67
C PHE A 136 -1.17 7.93 -0.59
N THR A 137 -2.33 7.41 -0.98
CA THR A 137 -3.41 7.09 -0.05
C THR A 137 -3.58 5.58 0.05
N ILE A 138 -3.63 5.07 1.27
CA ILE A 138 -3.78 3.65 1.58
C ILE A 138 -5.17 3.43 2.15
N PHE A 139 -5.83 2.35 1.74
CA PHE A 139 -7.18 1.96 2.16
C PHE A 139 -7.14 0.70 3.01
N PHE A 140 -7.76 0.75 4.19
CA PHE A 140 -7.95 -0.39 5.06
C PHE A 140 -9.44 -0.65 5.25
N ASP A 141 -9.84 -1.90 5.23
CA ASP A 141 -11.21 -2.31 5.55
C ASP A 141 -11.52 -2.02 7.03
N LYS A 142 -12.67 -1.41 7.30
CA LYS A 142 -13.08 -1.04 8.68
C LYS A 142 -13.44 -2.22 9.57
N LYS A 143 -13.80 -3.37 8.99
CA LYS A 143 -14.27 -4.53 9.74
C LYS A 143 -13.10 -5.41 10.19
N ASN A 144 -12.15 -5.66 9.29
CA ASN A 144 -11.05 -6.58 9.53
C ASN A 144 -9.66 -5.93 9.56
N PHE A 145 -9.56 -4.61 9.27
CA PHE A 145 -8.33 -3.81 9.26
C PHE A 145 -7.26 -4.28 8.26
N ASN A 146 -7.65 -5.09 7.29
CA ASN A 146 -6.76 -5.51 6.23
C ASN A 146 -6.54 -4.38 5.22
N LEU A 147 -5.35 -4.34 4.62
CA LEU A 147 -5.09 -3.53 3.45
C LEU A 147 -6.01 -4.01 2.31
N VAL A 148 -6.77 -3.10 1.71
CA VAL A 148 -7.69 -3.40 0.60
C VAL A 148 -7.40 -2.61 -0.66
N GLY A 149 -6.44 -1.70 -0.62
CA GLY A 149 -6.05 -0.96 -1.80
C GLY A 149 -5.20 0.26 -1.50
N TRP A 150 -4.85 0.95 -2.56
CA TRP A 150 -4.12 2.21 -2.50
C TRP A 150 -4.41 3.06 -3.74
N GLN A 151 -4.12 4.34 -3.61
CA GLN A 151 -4.20 5.33 -4.66
C GLN A 151 -2.88 6.08 -4.75
N THR A 152 -2.41 6.32 -5.94
CA THR A 152 -1.22 7.14 -6.21
C THR A 152 -1.30 7.76 -7.59
N LYS A 153 -0.34 8.59 -7.95
CA LYS A 153 -0.17 9.06 -9.34
C LYS A 153 0.89 8.22 -10.05
N ASP A 154 0.65 7.92 -11.30
CA ASP A 154 1.64 7.28 -12.17
C ASP A 154 2.71 8.29 -12.62
N ILE A 155 3.70 7.85 -13.39
CA ILE A 155 4.78 8.71 -13.91
C ILE A 155 4.29 9.83 -14.85
N TYR A 156 3.07 9.72 -15.37
CA TYR A 156 2.41 10.72 -16.20
C TYR A 156 1.43 11.59 -15.42
N GLN A 157 1.47 11.54 -14.07
CA GLN A 157 0.57 12.24 -13.15
C GLN A 157 -0.90 11.84 -13.28
N ASN A 158 -1.21 10.68 -13.89
CA ASN A 158 -2.56 10.15 -13.90
C ASN A 158 -2.86 9.46 -12.58
N LEU A 159 -4.07 9.66 -12.08
CA LEU A 159 -4.55 8.95 -10.90
C LEU A 159 -4.63 7.45 -11.20
N SER A 160 -3.99 6.67 -10.34
CA SER A 160 -4.00 5.21 -10.36
C SER A 160 -4.59 4.72 -9.05
N ILE A 161 -5.70 4.01 -9.12
CA ILE A 161 -6.38 3.41 -7.96
C ILE A 161 -6.29 1.90 -8.10
N THR A 162 -5.82 1.23 -7.07
CA THR A 162 -5.70 -0.23 -7.04
C THR A 162 -6.49 -0.77 -5.87
N PHE A 163 -7.47 -1.63 -6.13
CA PHE A 163 -8.14 -2.45 -5.12
C PHE A 163 -7.65 -3.88 -5.18
N ILE A 164 -7.52 -4.50 -4.01
CA ILE A 164 -7.05 -5.88 -3.88
C ILE A 164 -8.13 -6.79 -3.29
N SER A 165 -8.08 -8.05 -3.68
CA SER A 165 -9.02 -9.09 -3.27
C SER A 165 -8.34 -10.44 -3.14
N SER A 166 -9.03 -11.46 -2.65
CA SER A 166 -8.49 -12.82 -2.46
C SER A 166 -7.16 -12.83 -1.69
N ILE A 167 -7.12 -12.01 -0.62
CA ILE A 167 -5.90 -11.77 0.15
C ILE A 167 -5.52 -13.03 0.92
N LYS A 168 -4.24 -13.43 0.80
CA LYS A 168 -3.62 -14.51 1.57
C LYS A 168 -2.33 -13.99 2.21
N VAL A 169 -2.13 -14.34 3.47
CA VAL A 169 -1.04 -13.81 4.29
C VAL A 169 -0.09 -14.92 4.69
N ASN A 170 1.21 -14.68 4.55
CA ASN A 170 2.30 -15.56 4.99
C ASN A 170 2.27 -16.96 4.38
N GLU A 171 1.71 -17.13 3.18
CA GLU A 171 1.83 -18.40 2.44
C GLU A 171 3.30 -18.64 2.03
N LYS A 172 3.68 -19.91 2.03
CA LYS A 172 5.01 -20.30 1.58
C LYS A 172 5.15 -20.05 0.08
N ILE A 173 6.19 -19.34 -0.31
CA ILE A 173 6.49 -18.99 -1.70
C ILE A 173 7.91 -19.33 -2.07
N ASP A 174 8.17 -19.49 -3.37
CA ASP A 174 9.52 -19.64 -3.91
C ASP A 174 10.13 -18.26 -4.18
N ASP A 175 11.21 -17.91 -3.52
CA ASP A 175 11.90 -16.63 -3.67
C ASP A 175 12.45 -16.37 -5.08
N ARG A 176 12.56 -17.40 -5.91
CA ARG A 176 13.01 -17.27 -7.30
C ARG A 176 12.10 -16.39 -8.14
N ILE A 177 10.82 -16.25 -7.79
CA ILE A 177 9.86 -15.37 -8.49
C ILE A 177 10.27 -13.88 -8.46
N PHE A 178 11.07 -13.47 -7.47
CA PHE A 178 11.57 -12.09 -7.35
C PHE A 178 12.89 -11.85 -8.10
N ARG A 179 13.40 -12.83 -8.83
CA ARG A 179 14.54 -12.63 -9.74
C ARG A 179 14.10 -11.75 -10.89
N LEU A 180 14.91 -10.73 -11.17
CA LEU A 180 14.58 -9.83 -12.29
C LEU A 180 14.62 -10.63 -13.60
N PRO A 181 13.60 -10.50 -14.45
CA PRO A 181 13.62 -11.12 -15.77
C PRO A 181 14.74 -10.52 -16.62
N THR A 182 15.31 -11.33 -17.50
CA THR A 182 16.31 -10.88 -18.48
C THR A 182 15.64 -10.16 -19.64
N ASN A 183 16.42 -9.32 -20.33
CA ASN A 183 15.98 -8.59 -21.54
C ASN A 183 16.17 -9.45 -22.82
N ASN A 184 15.88 -10.76 -22.73
CA ASN A 184 16.00 -11.65 -23.90
C ASN A 184 14.67 -11.71 -24.64
#